data_49c14c7d1c65482a6ba3f61872dc78ba
#
_entry.id   49c14c7d1c65482a6ba3f61872dc78ba
#
_cell.length_a   1.000
_cell.length_b   1.000
_cell.length_c   1.000
_cell.angle_alpha   90.00
_cell.angle_beta   90.00
_cell.angle_gamma   90.00
#
_symmetry.space_group_name_H-M   'P 1'
#
loop_
_entity.id
_entity.type
_entity.pdbx_description
1 polymer ?
#
loop_
_entity_poly.entity_id
_entity_poly.type
_entity_poly.pdbx_seq_one_letter_code
_entity_poly.pdbx_strand_id
1 'polypeptide(L)'
;MMANMTHRLKAPGFRKVSLPYIGRYLKEAGLDVERERDTYYAGLVQDSDLSIRWKNNVLSVAVALPVEEKEIVAAATVATATIDQVDMAKIFLTSGNDEPNLWFSIDATCRTRSQFVDIFRQTFEQLLNLVREYQNLRYIIAKTKQDKAMPPLSEQEADCHRAESS
;
A
#
# COMPACT_ATOMS: atom_id res chain seq x y z
N MET A 1 21.53 51.97 -25.34
CA MET A 1 21.72 50.54 -25.00
C MET A 1 20.98 50.29 -23.71
N MET A 2 19.74 49.73 -23.76
CA MET A 2 18.99 49.33 -22.57
C MET A 2 19.09 47.82 -22.46
N ALA A 3 19.83 47.36 -21.45
CA ALA A 3 19.94 45.94 -21.14
C ALA A 3 18.64 45.48 -20.49
N ASN A 4 17.88 44.68 -21.21
CA ASN A 4 16.69 44.00 -20.73
C ASN A 4 17.08 42.90 -19.71
N MET A 5 17.19 43.25 -18.44
CA MET A 5 17.25 42.30 -17.35
C MET A 5 15.84 41.75 -17.07
N THR A 6 15.38 40.82 -17.88
CA THR A 6 14.26 39.98 -17.52
C THR A 6 14.73 38.98 -16.44
N HIS A 7 14.71 39.41 -15.17
CA HIS A 7 14.68 38.49 -14.06
C HIS A 7 13.41 37.66 -14.19
N ARG A 8 13.51 36.47 -14.83
CA ARG A 8 12.51 35.42 -14.70
C ARG A 8 12.48 35.01 -13.23
N LEU A 9 11.63 35.67 -12.47
CA LEU A 9 11.22 35.16 -11.15
C LEU A 9 10.63 33.78 -11.40
N LYS A 10 11.44 32.74 -11.17
CA LYS A 10 10.96 31.35 -11.18
C LYS A 10 9.96 31.23 -10.06
N ALA A 11 8.69 31.18 -10.42
CA ALA A 11 7.64 30.90 -9.44
C ALA A 11 8.02 29.65 -8.63
N PRO A 12 7.83 29.65 -7.31
CA PRO A 12 8.32 28.57 -6.42
C PRO A 12 7.82 27.18 -6.81
N GLY A 13 6.69 27.08 -7.53
CA GLY A 13 6.11 25.79 -7.98
C GLY A 13 6.84 25.04 -9.11
N PHE A 14 7.73 25.71 -9.86
CA PHE A 14 8.43 25.10 -11.00
C PHE A 14 9.80 24.50 -10.68
N ARG A 15 10.18 24.46 -9.41
CA ARG A 15 11.44 23.81 -9.03
C ARG A 15 11.35 22.31 -9.27
N LYS A 16 12.43 21.72 -9.82
CA LYS A 16 12.53 20.28 -10.05
C LYS A 16 12.44 19.51 -8.72
N VAL A 17 11.82 18.34 -8.77
CA VAL A 17 11.84 17.38 -7.67
C VAL A 17 13.26 16.84 -7.51
N SER A 18 13.65 16.57 -6.28
CA SER A 18 14.92 15.94 -5.93
C SER A 18 14.74 15.04 -4.70
N LEU A 19 15.57 14.03 -4.56
CA LEU A 19 15.52 13.15 -3.39
C LEU A 19 15.62 13.92 -2.05
N PRO A 20 16.54 14.89 -1.87
CA PRO A 20 16.57 15.66 -0.62
C PRO A 20 15.29 16.46 -0.36
N TYR A 21 14.61 16.93 -1.40
CA TYR A 21 13.32 17.60 -1.26
C TYR A 21 12.25 16.62 -0.77
N ILE A 22 12.17 15.43 -1.38
CA ILE A 22 11.23 14.37 -1.00
C ILE A 22 11.44 13.99 0.47
N GLY A 23 12.67 13.71 0.89
CA GLY A 23 12.96 13.33 2.27
C GLY A 23 12.57 14.39 3.29
N ARG A 24 12.77 15.67 2.97
CA ARG A 24 12.31 16.77 3.83
C ARG A 24 10.79 16.83 3.92
N TYR A 25 10.11 16.75 2.78
CA TYR A 25 8.65 16.73 2.73
C TYR A 25 8.04 15.60 3.56
N LEU A 26 8.59 14.39 3.45
CA LEU A 26 8.11 13.22 4.21
C LEU A 26 8.31 13.41 5.72
N LYS A 27 9.44 13.95 6.14
CA LYS A 27 9.70 14.28 7.56
C LYS A 27 8.78 15.39 8.08
N GLU A 28 8.54 16.43 7.29
CA GLU A 28 7.60 17.49 7.61
C GLU A 28 6.15 16.97 7.69
N ALA A 29 5.81 15.93 6.92
CA ALA A 29 4.54 15.21 7.00
C ALA A 29 4.45 14.24 8.20
N GLY A 30 5.49 14.14 9.03
CA GLY A 30 5.50 13.32 10.24
C GLY A 30 5.91 11.87 10.02
N LEU A 31 6.46 11.52 8.83
CA LEU A 31 6.99 10.19 8.56
C LEU A 31 8.44 10.10 9.02
N ASP A 32 8.75 9.09 9.83
CA ASP A 32 10.12 8.73 10.14
C ASP A 32 10.67 7.87 9.00
N VAL A 33 11.51 8.49 8.16
CA VAL A 33 11.98 7.86 6.93
C VAL A 33 13.47 7.60 6.97
N GLU A 34 13.84 6.40 6.59
CA GLU A 34 15.20 6.01 6.25
C GLU A 34 15.39 6.02 4.73
N ARG A 35 16.61 6.34 4.28
CA ARG A 35 16.91 6.40 2.86
C ARG A 35 17.94 5.37 2.47
N GLU A 36 17.60 4.58 1.47
CA GLU A 36 18.54 3.73 0.76
C GLU A 36 18.52 4.08 -0.74
N ARG A 37 19.64 4.57 -1.27
CA ARG A 37 19.83 4.98 -2.69
C ARG A 37 18.77 5.99 -3.16
N ASP A 38 17.82 5.56 -4.01
CA ASP A 38 16.74 6.36 -4.59
C ASP A 38 15.37 6.13 -3.93
N THR A 39 15.35 5.42 -2.80
CA THR A 39 14.16 4.99 -2.09
C THR A 39 14.18 5.47 -0.64
N TYR A 40 13.03 5.90 -0.14
CA TYR A 40 12.74 6.15 1.26
C TYR A 40 11.85 5.04 1.80
N TYR A 41 12.14 4.57 2.98
CA TYR A 41 11.37 3.56 3.71
C TYR A 41 10.84 4.15 5.01
N ALA A 42 9.63 3.78 5.39
CA ALA A 42 9.02 4.11 6.67
C ALA A 42 8.17 2.94 7.16
N GLY A 43 8.22 2.67 8.44
CA GLY A 43 7.26 1.77 9.07
C GLY A 43 5.88 2.45 9.15
N LEU A 44 4.84 1.70 8.83
CA LEU A 44 3.46 2.08 9.05
C LEU A 44 2.88 1.31 10.23
N VAL A 45 1.64 1.62 10.59
CA VAL A 45 0.91 0.88 11.63
C VAL A 45 0.62 -0.55 11.15
N GLN A 46 0.58 -1.53 12.07
CA GLN A 46 0.26 -2.94 11.79
C GLN A 46 1.30 -3.70 10.96
N ASP A 47 2.58 -3.54 11.27
CA ASP A 47 3.70 -4.23 10.63
C ASP A 47 3.76 -4.05 9.10
N SER A 48 3.22 -2.93 8.62
CA SER A 48 3.26 -2.57 7.20
C SER A 48 4.43 -1.65 6.92
N ASP A 49 5.10 -1.84 5.80
CA ASP A 49 6.20 -0.99 5.34
C ASP A 49 5.77 -0.11 4.16
N LEU A 50 6.15 1.14 4.22
CA LEU A 50 5.99 2.11 3.14
C LEU A 50 7.31 2.28 2.40
N SER A 51 7.28 2.21 1.09
CA SER A 51 8.41 2.48 0.21
C SER A 51 8.05 3.61 -0.76
N ILE A 52 8.91 4.61 -0.85
CA ILE A 52 8.74 5.77 -1.74
C ILE A 52 10.01 5.91 -2.58
N ARG A 53 9.94 5.53 -3.84
CA ARG A 53 11.06 5.60 -4.78
C ARG A 53 10.87 6.74 -5.77
N TRP A 54 11.96 7.44 -6.04
CA TRP A 54 12.02 8.49 -7.06
C TRP A 54 13.14 8.22 -8.05
N LYS A 55 12.77 7.99 -9.30
CA LYS A 55 13.73 7.76 -10.38
C LYS A 55 13.15 8.21 -11.72
N ASN A 56 13.94 8.96 -12.51
CA ASN A 56 13.57 9.38 -13.87
C ASN A 56 12.21 10.09 -13.97
N ASN A 57 11.89 10.98 -13.03
CA ASN A 57 10.61 11.66 -12.90
C ASN A 57 9.40 10.74 -12.63
N VAL A 58 9.63 9.50 -12.24
CA VAL A 58 8.61 8.56 -11.77
C VAL A 58 8.69 8.47 -10.26
N LEU A 59 7.57 8.70 -9.63
CA LEU A 59 7.29 8.46 -8.22
C LEU A 59 6.61 7.10 -8.12
N SER A 60 7.24 6.16 -7.43
CA SER A 60 6.63 4.88 -7.06
C SER A 60 6.35 4.89 -5.57
N VAL A 61 5.10 4.72 -5.19
CA VAL A 61 4.69 4.57 -3.79
C VAL A 61 4.19 3.16 -3.60
N ALA A 62 4.71 2.45 -2.62
CA ALA A 62 4.33 1.06 -2.37
C ALA A 62 4.15 0.79 -0.87
N VAL A 63 3.21 -0.09 -0.54
CA VAL A 63 2.97 -0.60 0.81
C VAL A 63 3.14 -2.11 0.82
N ALA A 64 3.93 -2.61 1.76
CA ALA A 64 4.11 -4.03 2.01
C ALA A 64 3.18 -4.49 3.13
N LEU A 65 2.59 -5.65 2.95
CA LEU A 65 1.83 -6.37 3.97
C LEU A 65 2.47 -7.74 4.18
N PRO A 66 2.77 -8.14 5.42
CA PRO A 66 3.27 -9.49 5.70
C PRO A 66 2.18 -10.52 5.36
N VAL A 67 2.59 -11.64 4.78
CA VAL A 67 1.68 -12.74 4.39
C VAL A 67 2.28 -14.05 4.83
N GLU A 68 1.52 -14.87 5.55
CA GLU A 68 1.96 -16.22 5.90
C GLU A 68 2.18 -17.07 4.64
N GLU A 69 3.24 -17.87 4.61
CA GLU A 69 3.62 -18.65 3.44
C GLU A 69 2.47 -19.53 2.90
N LYS A 70 1.71 -20.15 3.81
CA LYS A 70 0.52 -20.97 3.46
C LYS A 70 -0.62 -20.20 2.81
N GLU A 71 -0.62 -18.86 2.94
CA GLU A 71 -1.70 -17.99 2.46
C GLU A 71 -1.33 -17.21 1.18
N ILE A 72 -0.10 -17.33 0.69
CA ILE A 72 0.41 -16.56 -0.44
C ILE A 72 -0.53 -16.61 -1.65
N VAL A 73 -0.98 -17.80 -2.06
CA VAL A 73 -1.85 -17.97 -3.24
C VAL A 73 -3.19 -17.28 -3.03
N ALA A 74 -3.81 -17.46 -1.86
CA ALA A 74 -5.07 -16.82 -1.54
C ALA A 74 -4.93 -15.30 -1.45
N ALA A 75 -3.85 -14.81 -0.83
CA ALA A 75 -3.55 -13.40 -0.73
C ALA A 75 -3.33 -12.75 -2.10
N ALA A 76 -2.53 -13.38 -2.97
CA ALA A 76 -2.27 -12.91 -4.33
C ALA A 76 -3.55 -12.87 -5.18
N THR A 77 -4.42 -13.88 -5.06
CA THR A 77 -5.70 -13.93 -5.79
C THR A 77 -6.61 -12.76 -5.38
N VAL A 78 -6.77 -12.51 -4.08
CA VAL A 78 -7.59 -11.39 -3.58
C VAL A 78 -6.97 -10.05 -3.98
N ALA A 79 -5.65 -9.91 -3.89
CA ALA A 79 -4.95 -8.69 -4.28
C ALA A 79 -5.13 -8.40 -5.78
N THR A 80 -5.04 -9.40 -6.65
CA THR A 80 -5.29 -9.24 -8.09
C THR A 80 -6.69 -8.71 -8.36
N ALA A 81 -7.71 -9.29 -7.72
CA ALA A 81 -9.09 -8.80 -7.86
C ALA A 81 -9.28 -7.36 -7.35
N THR A 82 -8.50 -6.97 -6.34
CA THR A 82 -8.56 -5.61 -5.78
C THR A 82 -7.96 -4.57 -6.72
N ILE A 83 -6.82 -4.86 -7.37
CA ILE A 83 -6.12 -3.88 -8.22
C ILE A 83 -6.80 -3.66 -9.57
N ASP A 84 -7.64 -4.57 -10.04
CA ASP A 84 -8.36 -4.42 -11.32
C ASP A 84 -9.24 -3.15 -11.38
N GLN A 85 -9.50 -2.54 -10.22
CA GLN A 85 -10.30 -1.31 -10.10
C GLN A 85 -9.46 -0.03 -10.11
N VAL A 86 -8.13 -0.14 -10.06
CA VAL A 86 -7.23 1.02 -9.95
C VAL A 86 -6.19 1.02 -11.07
N ASP A 87 -6.30 1.98 -11.98
CA ASP A 87 -5.31 2.19 -13.02
C ASP A 87 -3.90 2.40 -12.43
N MET A 88 -2.89 1.83 -13.09
CA MET A 88 -1.48 1.93 -12.70
C MET A 88 -1.10 1.22 -11.38
N ALA A 89 -2.04 0.55 -10.70
CA ALA A 89 -1.72 -0.26 -9.55
C ALA A 89 -1.04 -1.57 -9.96
N LYS A 90 -0.08 -2.00 -9.16
CA LYS A 90 0.68 -3.24 -9.35
C LYS A 90 0.76 -3.99 -8.03
N ILE A 91 0.82 -5.31 -8.12
CA ILE A 91 1.17 -6.17 -7.00
C ILE A 91 2.42 -6.96 -7.32
N PHE A 92 3.22 -7.23 -6.31
CA PHE A 92 4.34 -8.15 -6.39
C PHE A 92 4.60 -8.78 -5.02
N LEU A 93 5.19 -9.97 -5.06
CA LEU A 93 5.61 -10.69 -3.87
C LEU A 93 7.12 -10.60 -3.74
N THR A 94 7.60 -10.37 -2.54
CA THR A 94 9.01 -10.55 -2.21
C THR A 94 9.13 -11.75 -1.28
N SER A 95 9.99 -12.69 -1.67
CA SER A 95 10.45 -13.78 -0.81
C SER A 95 11.90 -13.51 -0.45
N GLY A 96 12.18 -13.30 0.82
CA GLY A 96 13.52 -13.18 1.38
C GLY A 96 13.78 -14.26 2.42
N ASN A 97 14.79 -14.08 3.26
CA ASN A 97 15.03 -14.93 4.44
C ASN A 97 13.98 -14.69 5.55
N ASP A 98 13.19 -13.63 5.41
CA ASP A 98 12.09 -13.23 6.28
C ASP A 98 10.75 -13.67 5.69
N GLU A 99 9.66 -13.43 6.41
CA GLU A 99 8.31 -13.72 5.95
C GLU A 99 8.02 -13.05 4.60
N PRO A 100 7.26 -13.72 3.71
CA PRO A 100 6.92 -13.15 2.41
C PRO A 100 6.03 -11.91 2.58
N ASN A 101 6.32 -10.88 1.79
CA ASN A 101 5.55 -9.64 1.77
C ASN A 101 4.81 -9.48 0.45
N LEU A 102 3.54 -9.12 0.54
CA LEU A 102 2.72 -8.69 -0.57
C LEU A 102 2.77 -7.18 -0.69
N TRP A 103 3.27 -6.69 -1.82
CA TRP A 103 3.40 -5.27 -2.10
C TRP A 103 2.28 -4.79 -3.01
N PHE A 104 1.67 -3.69 -2.64
CA PHE A 104 0.82 -2.87 -3.50
C PHE A 104 1.60 -1.63 -3.90
N SER A 105 1.67 -1.31 -5.18
CA SER A 105 2.43 -0.17 -5.69
C SER A 105 1.63 0.61 -6.72
N ILE A 106 1.78 1.92 -6.70
CA ILE A 106 1.27 2.82 -7.73
C ILE A 106 2.42 3.69 -8.22
N ASP A 107 2.56 3.77 -9.54
CA ASP A 107 3.56 4.61 -10.21
C ASP A 107 2.89 5.84 -10.80
N ALA A 108 3.50 7.02 -10.59
CA ALA A 108 3.01 8.27 -11.14
C ALA A 108 4.16 9.14 -11.65
N THR A 109 3.95 9.88 -12.73
CA THR A 109 4.94 10.80 -13.27
C THR A 109 4.78 12.18 -12.65
N CYS A 110 5.85 12.75 -12.10
CA CYS A 110 5.87 14.15 -11.67
C CYS A 110 7.22 14.79 -11.96
N ARG A 111 7.22 16.09 -12.28
CA ARG A 111 8.45 16.82 -12.69
C ARG A 111 8.77 17.99 -11.77
N THR A 112 7.75 18.57 -11.17
CA THR A 112 7.90 19.76 -10.33
C THR A 112 7.51 19.45 -8.88
N ARG A 113 7.99 20.27 -7.94
CA ARG A 113 7.68 20.11 -6.52
C ARG A 113 6.20 20.28 -6.21
N SER A 114 5.52 21.18 -6.92
CA SER A 114 4.07 21.35 -6.79
C SER A 114 3.33 20.09 -7.21
N GLN A 115 3.65 19.57 -8.40
CA GLN A 115 3.07 18.29 -8.87
C GLN A 115 3.36 17.13 -7.91
N PHE A 116 4.58 17.08 -7.33
CA PHE A 116 4.92 16.03 -6.39
C PHE A 116 3.98 15.99 -5.18
N VAL A 117 3.69 17.13 -4.57
CA VAL A 117 2.83 17.18 -3.38
C VAL A 117 1.43 16.65 -3.69
N ASP A 118 0.84 17.10 -4.81
CA ASP A 118 -0.51 16.69 -5.19
C ASP A 118 -0.56 15.21 -5.60
N ILE A 119 0.40 14.78 -6.43
CA ILE A 119 0.49 13.40 -6.92
C ILE A 119 0.80 12.45 -5.77
N PHE A 120 1.74 12.80 -4.87
CA PHE A 120 2.06 11.97 -3.72
C PHE A 120 0.81 11.76 -2.84
N ARG A 121 0.08 12.83 -2.53
CA ARG A 121 -1.14 12.75 -1.72
C ARG A 121 -2.18 11.83 -2.37
N GLN A 122 -2.50 12.06 -3.64
CA GLN A 122 -3.45 11.25 -4.38
C GLN A 122 -3.04 9.77 -4.45
N THR A 123 -1.79 9.52 -4.81
CA THR A 123 -1.24 8.16 -4.93
C THR A 123 -1.26 7.45 -3.59
N PHE A 124 -0.88 8.13 -2.52
CA PHE A 124 -0.87 7.56 -1.18
C PHE A 124 -2.29 7.26 -0.67
N GLU A 125 -3.25 8.16 -0.87
CA GLU A 125 -4.66 7.94 -0.52
C GLU A 125 -5.27 6.77 -1.31
N GLN A 126 -5.01 6.69 -2.61
CA GLN A 126 -5.46 5.56 -3.44
C GLN A 126 -4.85 4.25 -2.96
N LEU A 127 -3.57 4.23 -2.64
CA LEU A 127 -2.87 3.05 -2.14
C LEU A 127 -3.43 2.57 -0.80
N LEU A 128 -3.69 3.50 0.14
CA LEU A 128 -4.31 3.15 1.42
C LEU A 128 -5.73 2.60 1.27
N ASN A 129 -6.53 3.16 0.35
CA ASN A 129 -7.86 2.65 0.06
C ASN A 129 -7.80 1.23 -0.53
N LEU A 130 -6.86 0.99 -1.43
CA LEU A 130 -6.63 -0.31 -2.05
C LEU A 130 -6.22 -1.37 -1.02
N VAL A 131 -5.31 -1.04 -0.11
CA VAL A 131 -4.92 -1.91 1.00
C VAL A 131 -6.10 -2.21 1.93
N ARG A 132 -6.91 -1.20 2.25
CA ARG A 132 -8.11 -1.37 3.10
C ARG A 132 -9.13 -2.30 2.44
N GLU A 133 -9.37 -2.14 1.15
CA GLU A 133 -10.28 -3.00 0.39
C GLU A 133 -9.79 -4.45 0.35
N TYR A 134 -8.50 -4.65 0.10
CA TYR A 134 -7.88 -5.97 0.18
C TYR A 134 -8.08 -6.62 1.56
N GLN A 135 -7.81 -5.89 2.64
CA GLN A 135 -7.99 -6.40 4.00
C GLN A 135 -9.45 -6.75 4.31
N ASN A 136 -10.40 -5.93 3.85
CA ASN A 136 -11.83 -6.19 4.00
C ASN A 136 -12.25 -7.47 3.26
N LEU A 137 -11.81 -7.65 2.02
CA LEU A 137 -12.11 -8.85 1.24
C LEU A 137 -11.51 -10.11 1.90
N ARG A 138 -10.29 -10.03 2.40
CA ARG A 138 -9.66 -11.11 3.17
C ARG A 138 -10.48 -11.48 4.39
N TYR A 139 -10.94 -10.51 5.15
CA TYR A 139 -11.77 -10.72 6.34
C TYR A 139 -13.10 -11.39 5.99
N ILE A 140 -13.80 -10.93 4.95
CA ILE A 140 -15.08 -11.51 4.49
C ILE A 140 -14.90 -12.98 4.09
N ILE A 141 -13.85 -13.28 3.33
CA ILE A 141 -13.56 -14.66 2.89
C ILE A 141 -13.27 -15.56 4.09
N ALA A 142 -12.48 -15.10 5.06
CA ALA A 142 -12.17 -15.87 6.26
C ALA A 142 -13.44 -16.17 7.07
N LYS A 143 -14.29 -15.16 7.27
CA LYS A 143 -15.57 -15.31 7.99
C LYS A 143 -16.51 -16.30 7.30
N THR A 144 -16.65 -16.20 5.98
CA THR A 144 -17.51 -17.09 5.20
C THR A 144 -17.05 -18.56 5.28
N LYS A 145 -15.74 -18.80 5.37
CA LYS A 145 -15.19 -20.15 5.56
C LYS A 145 -15.51 -20.69 6.96
N GLN A 146 -15.43 -19.85 8.00
CA GLN A 146 -15.78 -20.26 9.37
C GLN A 146 -17.26 -20.60 9.49
N ASP A 147 -18.15 -19.78 8.93
CA ASP A 147 -19.59 -20.01 8.99
C ASP A 147 -20.00 -21.32 8.29
N LYS A 148 -19.31 -21.68 7.20
CA LYS A 148 -19.52 -22.96 6.49
C LYS A 148 -18.93 -24.17 7.21
N ALA A 149 -17.95 -23.99 8.08
CA ALA A 149 -17.32 -25.04 8.85
C ALA A 149 -18.06 -25.36 10.15
N MET A 150 -18.98 -24.49 10.60
CA MET A 150 -19.85 -24.77 11.77
C MET A 150 -20.97 -25.72 11.36
N PRO A 151 -21.11 -26.87 12.06
CA PRO A 151 -22.23 -27.77 11.83
C PRO A 151 -23.55 -27.05 12.16
N PRO A 152 -24.65 -27.36 11.44
CA PRO A 152 -25.93 -26.74 11.71
C PRO A 152 -26.39 -27.02 13.14
N LEU A 153 -26.87 -26.00 13.81
CA LEU A 153 -27.32 -26.04 15.24
C LEU A 153 -28.28 -27.19 15.55
N SER A 154 -28.97 -27.75 14.54
CA SER A 154 -29.87 -28.90 14.67
C SER A 154 -29.18 -30.22 15.04
N GLU A 155 -27.87 -30.38 14.81
CA GLU A 155 -27.15 -31.60 15.19
C GLU A 155 -26.65 -31.58 16.64
N GLN A 156 -26.48 -30.41 17.24
CA GLN A 156 -26.06 -30.27 18.64
C GLN A 156 -27.20 -30.59 19.63
N GLU A 157 -28.46 -30.33 19.28
CA GLU A 157 -29.61 -30.68 20.11
C GLU A 157 -29.92 -32.18 20.09
N ALA A 158 -29.59 -32.89 19.02
CA ALA A 158 -29.86 -34.32 18.91
C ALA A 158 -28.94 -35.19 19.78
N ASP A 159 -27.72 -34.76 20.02
CA ASP A 159 -26.75 -35.50 20.88
C ASP A 159 -27.02 -35.30 22.39
N CYS A 160 -27.58 -34.16 22.81
CA CYS A 160 -27.97 -33.95 24.20
C CYS A 160 -29.11 -34.87 24.66
N HIS A 161 -30.08 -35.13 23.77
CA HIS A 161 -31.22 -36.02 24.14
C HIS A 161 -30.87 -37.52 24.15
N ARG A 162 -29.74 -37.91 23.53
CA ARG A 162 -29.29 -39.28 23.53
C ARG A 162 -28.51 -39.70 24.78
N ALA A 163 -27.96 -38.73 25.51
CA ALA A 163 -27.18 -38.96 26.74
C ALA A 163 -28.07 -39.13 27.98
N GLU A 164 -29.33 -38.69 27.94
CA GLU A 164 -30.25 -38.79 29.09
C GLU A 164 -31.11 -40.03 29.07
N SER A 165 -30.97 -40.92 28.06
CA SER A 165 -31.78 -42.15 27.93
C SER A 165 -30.99 -43.47 28.11
N SER A 166 -29.84 -43.41 28.81
CA SER A 166 -29.04 -44.63 29.10
C SER A 166 -28.81 -44.82 30.57
#